data_f8328969974df30398e16fa0d5c6c856
#
_entry.id   f8328969974df30398e16fa0d5c6c856
#
_cell.length_a   1.000
_cell.length_b   1.000
_cell.length_c   1.000
_cell.angle_alpha   90.00
_cell.angle_beta   90.00
_cell.angle_gamma   90.00
#
_symmetry.space_group_name_H-M   'P 1'
#
loop_
_entity.id
_entity.type
_entity.pdbx_description
1 polymer ?
#
loop_
_entity_poly.entity_id
_entity_poly.type
_entity_poly.pdbx_seq_one_letter_code
_entity_poly.pdbx_strand_id
1 'polypeptide(L)'
;QASTDRLIKAYEGFYDGRTGRPKFKSLKKNPVRSITLRNNEYETKNGIKASIRWEDNKLRLNKLGYIEVKYKRDIDGKIKEATILKENGKWFVCITYEVEKIQPRDTFSCPSLYVGIDVGLTDFLTFSNGKVIPKPDLKRINGRIQYYNQKLSRQKEGGSNWKKTLKKLHKWINKKNNVVNDYYHKISYNIVKHCEFIAMETLNIRGMISQRSLSRS
;
A
#
# COMPACT_ATOMS: atom_id res chain seq x y z
N GLN A 1 -7.54 -17.12 -13.85
CA GLN A 1 -8.59 -16.08 -13.82
C GLN A 1 -8.01 -14.71 -13.42
N ALA A 2 -7.44 -14.51 -12.22
CA ALA A 2 -6.93 -13.20 -11.77
C ALA A 2 -5.87 -12.57 -12.71
N SER A 3 -5.03 -13.37 -13.36
CA SER A 3 -4.04 -12.89 -14.33
C SER A 3 -4.69 -12.49 -15.65
N THR A 4 -5.69 -13.25 -16.09
CA THR A 4 -6.47 -12.97 -17.30
C THR A 4 -7.24 -11.66 -17.16
N ASP A 5 -7.92 -11.45 -16.04
CA ASP A 5 -8.68 -10.24 -15.78
C ASP A 5 -7.80 -8.98 -15.71
N ARG A 6 -6.59 -9.12 -15.15
CA ARG A 6 -5.61 -8.02 -15.16
C ARG A 6 -5.12 -7.70 -16.58
N LEU A 7 -4.95 -8.72 -17.42
CA LEU A 7 -4.58 -8.55 -18.81
C LEU A 7 -5.69 -7.83 -19.58
N ILE A 8 -6.95 -8.27 -19.42
CA ILE A 8 -8.13 -7.63 -20.03
C ILE A 8 -8.18 -6.15 -19.65
N LYS A 9 -8.14 -5.84 -18.35
CA LYS A 9 -8.13 -4.44 -17.86
C LYS A 9 -6.96 -3.61 -18.41
N ALA A 10 -5.79 -4.22 -18.61
CA ALA A 10 -4.64 -3.53 -19.19
C ALA A 10 -4.86 -3.19 -20.67
N TYR A 11 -5.52 -4.06 -21.43
CA TYR A 11 -5.88 -3.80 -22.83
C TYR A 11 -7.03 -2.80 -22.95
N GLU A 12 -8.04 -2.88 -22.10
CA GLU A 12 -9.10 -1.87 -22.01
C GLU A 12 -8.50 -0.47 -21.79
N GLY A 13 -7.59 -0.32 -20.81
CA GLY A 13 -6.90 0.94 -20.58
C GLY A 13 -6.05 1.43 -21.76
N PHE A 14 -5.53 0.52 -22.57
CA PHE A 14 -4.83 0.86 -23.81
C PHE A 14 -5.79 1.32 -24.90
N TYR A 15 -6.87 0.60 -25.14
CA TYR A 15 -7.87 0.98 -26.15
C TYR A 15 -8.57 2.30 -25.82
N ASP A 16 -8.78 2.58 -24.55
CA ASP A 16 -9.31 3.86 -24.07
C ASP A 16 -8.28 5.01 -24.12
N GLY A 17 -7.06 4.77 -24.60
CA GLY A 17 -5.99 5.76 -24.65
C GLY A 17 -5.42 6.18 -23.29
N ARG A 18 -5.83 5.53 -22.19
CA ARG A 18 -5.39 5.86 -20.83
C ARG A 18 -3.97 5.39 -20.50
N THR A 19 -3.53 4.31 -21.16
CA THR A 19 -2.22 3.68 -20.92
C THR A 19 -1.54 3.28 -22.21
N GLY A 20 -0.23 3.07 -22.19
CA GLY A 20 0.49 2.48 -23.31
C GLY A 20 0.19 0.98 -23.48
N ARG A 21 0.55 0.43 -24.66
CA ARG A 21 0.35 -1.00 -24.97
C ARG A 21 0.95 -1.90 -23.88
N PRO A 22 0.19 -2.87 -23.34
CA PRO A 22 0.69 -3.81 -22.37
C PRO A 22 1.92 -4.59 -22.87
N LYS A 23 2.96 -4.69 -22.02
CA LYS A 23 4.20 -5.40 -22.33
C LYS A 23 4.39 -6.57 -21.37
N PHE A 24 4.96 -7.68 -21.88
CA PHE A 24 5.34 -8.79 -21.02
C PHE A 24 6.38 -8.37 -19.97
N LYS A 25 6.15 -8.77 -18.73
CA LYS A 25 7.11 -8.54 -17.65
C LYS A 25 8.28 -9.51 -17.81
N SER A 26 9.48 -9.00 -17.95
CA SER A 26 10.71 -9.80 -17.94
C SER A 26 11.10 -10.11 -16.49
N LEU A 27 11.42 -11.37 -16.18
CA LEU A 27 11.94 -11.78 -14.86
C LEU A 27 13.24 -11.06 -14.48
N LYS A 28 14.05 -10.66 -15.47
CA LYS A 28 15.27 -9.88 -15.23
C LYS A 28 14.99 -8.42 -14.87
N LYS A 29 14.04 -7.79 -15.59
CA LYS A 29 13.68 -6.37 -15.41
C LYS A 29 12.62 -6.16 -14.32
N ASN A 30 11.64 -7.08 -14.27
CA ASN A 30 10.52 -7.02 -13.33
C ASN A 30 10.29 -8.42 -12.74
N PRO A 31 11.04 -8.82 -11.73
CA PRO A 31 10.82 -10.11 -11.09
C PRO A 31 9.39 -10.16 -10.55
N VAL A 32 8.70 -11.28 -10.78
CA VAL A 32 7.38 -11.52 -10.21
C VAL A 32 7.49 -11.45 -8.70
N ARG A 33 6.85 -10.45 -8.12
CA ARG A 33 6.92 -10.20 -6.68
C ARG A 33 5.60 -10.48 -5.97
N SER A 34 4.54 -10.77 -6.71
CA SER A 34 3.23 -11.03 -6.12
C SER A 34 2.45 -12.07 -6.91
N ILE A 35 1.71 -12.88 -6.19
CA ILE A 35 0.73 -13.84 -6.73
C ILE A 35 -0.59 -13.56 -6.02
N THR A 36 -1.65 -13.34 -6.81
CA THR A 36 -3.01 -13.19 -6.30
C THR A 36 -3.80 -14.46 -6.58
N LEU A 37 -4.41 -14.98 -5.55
CA LEU A 37 -5.28 -16.15 -5.58
C LEU A 37 -6.70 -15.70 -5.21
N ARG A 38 -7.68 -16.03 -6.03
CA ARG A 38 -9.09 -15.84 -5.72
C ARG A 38 -9.62 -17.02 -4.92
N ASN A 39 -10.49 -16.72 -4.00
CA ASN A 39 -11.17 -17.75 -3.23
C ASN A 39 -12.36 -18.26 -4.03
N ASN A 40 -12.33 -19.53 -4.36
CA ASN A 40 -13.41 -20.24 -5.00
C ASN A 40 -13.96 -21.29 -4.03
N GLU A 41 -15.27 -21.36 -3.93
CA GLU A 41 -15.94 -22.44 -3.22
C GLU A 41 -16.05 -23.65 -4.15
N TYR A 42 -15.87 -24.84 -3.59
CA TYR A 42 -16.00 -26.10 -4.31
C TYR A 42 -16.64 -27.16 -3.41
N GLU A 43 -17.44 -27.99 -3.99
CA GLU A 43 -18.11 -29.08 -3.29
C GLU A 43 -17.15 -30.23 -3.00
N THR A 44 -17.27 -30.81 -1.84
CA THR A 44 -16.56 -32.02 -1.42
C THR A 44 -17.56 -32.99 -0.80
N LYS A 45 -17.19 -34.28 -0.65
CA LYS A 45 -18.00 -35.28 0.05
C LYS A 45 -18.46 -34.84 1.45
N ASN A 46 -17.71 -33.94 2.08
CA ASN A 46 -17.94 -33.43 3.44
C ASN A 46 -18.46 -31.97 3.44
N GLY A 47 -19.10 -31.52 2.36
CA GLY A 47 -19.68 -30.17 2.23
C GLY A 47 -18.84 -29.20 1.40
N ILE A 48 -19.26 -27.94 1.37
CA ILE A 48 -18.62 -26.89 0.60
C ILE A 48 -17.33 -26.44 1.29
N LYS A 49 -16.23 -26.42 0.56
CA LYS A 49 -14.93 -25.93 1.05
C LYS A 49 -14.44 -24.76 0.19
N ALA A 50 -13.86 -23.77 0.85
CA ALA A 50 -13.21 -22.65 0.19
C ALA A 50 -11.74 -22.97 -0.16
N SER A 51 -11.26 -22.45 -1.28
CA SER A 51 -9.88 -22.66 -1.73
C SER A 51 -8.85 -21.89 -0.89
N ILE A 52 -9.29 -20.83 -0.21
CA ILE A 52 -8.50 -20.03 0.73
C ILE A 52 -9.24 -20.01 2.06
N ARG A 53 -8.58 -20.43 3.12
CA ARG A 53 -9.14 -20.44 4.48
C ARG A 53 -8.14 -19.91 5.48
N TRP A 54 -8.65 -19.26 6.52
CA TRP A 54 -7.88 -18.84 7.68
C TRP A 54 -8.17 -19.79 8.82
N GLU A 55 -7.18 -20.55 9.23
CA GLU A 55 -7.28 -21.56 10.26
C GLU A 55 -6.08 -21.43 11.21
N ASP A 56 -6.31 -21.28 12.51
CA ASP A 56 -5.26 -21.24 13.55
C ASP A 56 -4.08 -20.31 13.25
N ASN A 57 -4.35 -19.08 12.86
CA ASN A 57 -3.34 -18.09 12.43
C ASN A 57 -2.50 -18.52 11.22
N LYS A 58 -2.99 -19.49 10.45
CA LYS A 58 -2.38 -19.95 9.21
C LYS A 58 -3.31 -19.70 8.04
N LEU A 59 -2.73 -19.29 6.94
CA LEU A 59 -3.45 -19.17 5.68
C LEU A 59 -3.33 -20.51 4.95
N ARG A 60 -4.45 -21.23 4.83
CA ARG A 60 -4.51 -22.42 4.00
C ARG A 60 -4.84 -22.04 2.57
N LEU A 61 -4.00 -22.48 1.64
CA LEU A 61 -4.20 -22.31 0.20
C LEU A 61 -4.34 -23.70 -0.44
N ASN A 62 -5.41 -23.89 -1.21
CA ASN A 62 -5.58 -25.13 -1.94
C ASN A 62 -4.37 -25.36 -2.88
N LYS A 63 -3.84 -26.56 -2.93
CA LYS A 63 -2.64 -27.01 -3.68
C LYS A 63 -1.29 -26.48 -3.16
N LEU A 64 -1.24 -25.49 -2.26
CA LEU A 64 0.01 -24.94 -1.71
C LEU A 64 0.23 -25.28 -0.23
N GLY A 65 -0.82 -25.76 0.46
CA GLY A 65 -0.74 -26.10 1.88
C GLY A 65 -0.94 -24.89 2.79
N TYR A 66 -0.29 -24.93 3.96
CA TYR A 66 -0.42 -23.91 4.99
C TYR A 66 0.76 -22.94 4.98
N ILE A 67 0.45 -21.64 5.12
CA ILE A 67 1.43 -20.58 5.28
C ILE A 67 1.25 -19.97 6.67
N GLU A 68 2.30 -20.00 7.48
CA GLU A 68 2.31 -19.29 8.76
C GLU A 68 2.33 -17.80 8.57
N VAL A 69 1.39 -17.12 9.19
CA VAL A 69 1.26 -15.67 9.11
C VAL A 69 1.44 -15.08 10.50
N LYS A 70 2.40 -14.17 10.64
CA LYS A 70 2.62 -13.44 11.91
C LYS A 70 1.55 -12.36 12.13
N TYR A 71 0.32 -12.79 12.31
CA TYR A 71 -0.81 -11.91 12.51
C TYR A 71 -1.68 -12.45 13.63
N LYS A 72 -2.07 -11.56 14.55
CA LYS A 72 -2.79 -11.95 15.78
C LYS A 72 -4.27 -11.56 15.80
N ARG A 73 -4.83 -11.20 14.65
CA ARG A 73 -6.25 -10.84 14.58
C ARG A 73 -7.02 -11.90 13.82
N ASP A 74 -8.17 -12.26 14.31
CA ASP A 74 -9.08 -13.12 13.57
C ASP A 74 -9.62 -12.39 12.34
N ILE A 75 -9.82 -13.14 11.28
CA ILE A 75 -10.45 -12.63 10.06
C ILE A 75 -11.93 -12.95 10.19
N ASP A 76 -12.67 -11.92 10.57
CA ASP A 76 -14.12 -11.99 10.71
C ASP A 76 -14.77 -11.61 9.38
N GLY A 77 -15.10 -12.62 8.58
CA GLY A 77 -15.73 -12.42 7.28
C GLY A 77 -15.30 -13.42 6.19
N LYS A 78 -15.97 -13.34 5.05
CA LYS A 78 -15.74 -14.23 3.90
C LYS A 78 -14.52 -13.77 3.09
N ILE A 79 -13.45 -14.56 3.08
CA ILE A 79 -12.25 -14.24 2.29
C ILE A 79 -12.60 -14.29 0.80
N LYS A 80 -12.29 -13.21 0.06
CA LYS A 80 -12.48 -13.11 -1.40
C LYS A 80 -11.19 -13.43 -2.17
N GLU A 81 -10.08 -12.90 -1.72
CA GLU A 81 -8.79 -13.15 -2.36
C GLU A 81 -7.62 -13.00 -1.37
N ALA A 82 -6.51 -13.63 -1.70
CA ALA A 82 -5.25 -13.45 -1.01
C ALA A 82 -4.14 -13.14 -2.02
N THR A 83 -3.40 -12.07 -1.77
CA THR A 83 -2.22 -11.71 -2.54
C THR A 83 -0.97 -11.93 -1.71
N ILE A 84 -0.11 -12.85 -2.14
CA ILE A 84 1.19 -13.09 -1.53
C ILE A 84 2.20 -12.26 -2.30
N LEU A 85 2.96 -11.42 -1.60
CA LEU A 85 3.95 -10.56 -2.21
C LEU A 85 5.27 -10.60 -1.47
N LYS A 86 6.36 -10.42 -2.23
CA LYS A 86 7.70 -10.27 -1.67
C LYS A 86 8.19 -8.87 -1.91
N GLU A 87 8.45 -8.16 -0.83
CA GLU A 87 8.96 -6.80 -0.87
C GLU A 87 10.17 -6.67 0.05
N ASN A 88 11.27 -6.14 -0.49
CA ASN A 88 12.52 -5.89 0.25
C ASN A 88 13.04 -7.09 1.06
N GLY A 89 12.90 -8.30 0.48
CA GLY A 89 13.35 -9.56 1.09
C GLY A 89 12.39 -10.13 2.14
N LYS A 90 11.27 -9.48 2.41
CA LYS A 90 10.22 -9.96 3.32
C LYS A 90 9.01 -10.42 2.53
N TRP A 91 8.30 -11.40 3.07
CA TRP A 91 7.04 -11.87 2.53
C TRP A 91 5.89 -11.23 3.29
N PHE A 92 4.88 -10.82 2.54
CA PHE A 92 3.63 -10.29 3.05
C PHE A 92 2.46 -11.01 2.41
N VAL A 93 1.35 -11.05 3.10
CA VAL A 93 0.07 -11.47 2.55
C VAL A 93 -0.94 -10.36 2.76
N CYS A 94 -1.65 -10.00 1.69
CA CYS A 94 -2.81 -9.12 1.73
C CYS A 94 -4.04 -9.99 1.54
N ILE A 95 -4.96 -9.96 2.49
CA ILE A 95 -6.20 -10.72 2.46
C ILE A 95 -7.35 -9.74 2.31
N THR A 96 -8.13 -9.89 1.24
CA THR A 96 -9.37 -9.16 1.03
C THR A 96 -10.52 -10.04 1.48
N TYR A 97 -11.32 -9.55 2.40
CA TYR A 97 -12.48 -10.26 2.93
C TYR A 97 -13.70 -9.34 3.01
N GLU A 98 -14.85 -9.92 2.87
CA GLU A 98 -16.15 -9.25 2.97
C GLU A 98 -16.61 -9.35 4.41
N VAL A 99 -16.91 -8.20 5.02
CA VAL A 99 -17.54 -8.12 6.33
C VAL A 99 -19.03 -7.81 6.14
N GLU A 100 -19.87 -8.40 6.95
CA GLU A 100 -21.22 -7.93 7.09
C GLU A 100 -21.19 -6.47 7.47
N LYS A 101 -22.09 -5.66 6.88
CA LYS A 101 -22.14 -4.20 7.05
C LYS A 101 -21.74 -3.82 8.47
N ILE A 102 -20.59 -3.20 8.61
CA ILE A 102 -20.27 -2.47 9.83
C ILE A 102 -21.36 -1.43 9.93
N GLN A 103 -22.27 -1.59 10.88
CA GLN A 103 -23.21 -0.52 11.23
C GLN A 103 -22.35 0.75 11.40
N PRO A 104 -22.74 1.89 10.78
CA PRO A 104 -22.03 3.13 11.05
C PRO A 104 -21.95 3.23 12.56
N ARG A 105 -20.76 3.29 13.11
CA ARG A 105 -20.54 3.41 14.56
C ARG A 105 -21.47 4.49 15.02
N ASP A 106 -22.35 4.15 15.97
CA ASP A 106 -23.37 5.02 16.48
C ASP A 106 -22.82 6.43 16.58
N THR A 107 -23.49 7.26 15.84
CA THR A 107 -23.28 8.66 15.65
C THR A 107 -22.56 9.31 16.80
N PHE A 108 -21.38 9.73 16.48
CA PHE A 108 -20.65 10.74 17.18
C PHE A 108 -21.58 11.69 17.92
N SER A 109 -21.53 11.62 19.24
CA SER A 109 -21.97 12.71 20.13
C SER A 109 -21.04 13.93 20.02
N CYS A 110 -20.45 14.14 18.84
CA CYS A 110 -19.68 15.34 18.53
C CYS A 110 -20.54 16.23 17.65
N PRO A 111 -20.64 17.52 17.96
CA PRO A 111 -21.30 18.46 17.07
C PRO A 111 -20.69 18.29 15.68
N SER A 112 -21.54 18.14 14.67
CA SER A 112 -21.17 17.92 13.28
C SER A 112 -20.05 18.84 12.85
N LEU A 113 -18.84 18.30 12.79
CA LEU A 113 -17.69 19.09 12.41
C LEU A 113 -17.52 19.00 10.90
N TYR A 114 -17.99 20.02 10.22
CA TYR A 114 -17.70 20.24 8.80
C TYR A 114 -16.31 20.86 8.70
N VAL A 115 -15.42 20.23 7.94
CA VAL A 115 -14.05 20.71 7.82
C VAL A 115 -13.61 20.74 6.36
N GLY A 116 -13.04 21.87 5.96
CA GLY A 116 -12.25 21.99 4.74
C GLY A 116 -10.80 21.65 5.04
N ILE A 117 -10.16 20.88 4.15
CA ILE A 117 -8.76 20.48 4.28
C ILE A 117 -8.02 20.84 2.99
N ASP A 118 -6.97 21.64 3.12
CA ASP A 118 -5.99 21.90 2.07
C ASP A 118 -4.72 21.05 2.31
N VAL A 119 -4.20 20.43 1.23
CA VAL A 119 -2.98 19.61 1.27
C VAL A 119 -1.81 20.46 0.74
N GLY A 120 -0.98 20.94 1.66
CA GLY A 120 0.08 21.87 1.34
C GLY A 120 1.46 21.25 1.07
N LEU A 121 2.34 22.04 0.43
CA LEU A 121 3.75 21.66 0.24
C LEU A 121 4.62 22.00 1.47
N THR A 122 4.31 23.04 2.20
CA THR A 122 5.04 23.46 3.42
C THR A 122 4.55 22.65 4.61
N ASP A 123 3.29 22.78 4.92
CA ASP A 123 2.60 21.97 5.91
C ASP A 123 1.92 20.79 5.24
N PHE A 124 1.64 19.74 6.02
CA PHE A 124 0.97 18.57 5.47
C PHE A 124 -0.51 18.84 5.21
N LEU A 125 -1.22 19.36 6.22
CA LEU A 125 -2.64 19.72 6.11
C LEU A 125 -2.90 21.05 6.80
N THR A 126 -3.74 21.87 6.17
CA THR A 126 -4.32 23.07 6.77
C THR A 126 -5.83 22.93 6.81
N PHE A 127 -6.43 23.13 7.96
CA PHE A 127 -7.87 23.00 8.18
C PHE A 127 -8.56 24.35 8.09
N SER A 128 -9.83 24.37 7.68
CA SER A 128 -10.67 25.58 7.61
C SER A 128 -10.82 26.31 8.95
N ASN A 129 -10.60 25.62 10.08
CA ASN A 129 -10.59 26.22 11.42
C ASN A 129 -9.22 26.80 11.81
N GLY A 130 -8.27 26.90 10.89
CA GLY A 130 -6.93 27.43 11.12
C GLY A 130 -5.93 26.45 11.73
N LYS A 131 -6.34 25.24 12.09
CA LYS A 131 -5.43 24.22 12.59
C LYS A 131 -4.52 23.71 11.47
N VAL A 132 -3.23 23.59 11.77
CA VAL A 132 -2.21 23.10 10.83
C VAL A 132 -1.59 21.83 11.36
N ILE A 133 -1.40 20.85 10.47
CA ILE A 133 -0.65 19.63 10.76
C ILE A 133 0.66 19.67 9.97
N PRO A 134 1.82 19.67 10.64
CA PRO A 134 3.11 19.72 9.97
C PRO A 134 3.42 18.37 9.27
N LYS A 135 4.42 18.38 8.38
CA LYS A 135 5.00 17.15 7.84
C LYS A 135 5.78 16.37 8.90
N PRO A 136 5.90 15.04 8.77
CA PRO A 136 6.71 14.26 9.69
C PRO A 136 8.20 14.65 9.59
N ASP A 137 8.89 14.73 10.71
CA ASP A 137 10.34 14.96 10.70
C ASP A 137 11.10 13.73 10.20
N LEU A 138 11.66 13.88 9.01
CA LEU A 138 12.43 12.86 8.32
C LEU A 138 13.92 13.21 8.18
N LYS A 139 14.40 14.30 8.79
CA LYS A 139 15.78 14.80 8.64
C LYS A 139 16.82 13.71 8.89
N ARG A 140 16.71 13.00 10.01
CA ARG A 140 17.63 11.90 10.37
C ARG A 140 17.60 10.75 9.36
N ILE A 141 16.40 10.38 8.89
CA ILE A 141 16.23 9.27 7.94
C ILE A 141 16.75 9.67 6.57
N ASN A 142 16.42 10.87 6.09
CA ASN A 142 16.90 11.40 4.83
C ASN A 142 18.44 11.54 4.80
N GLY A 143 19.06 12.00 5.90
CA GLY A 143 20.52 12.03 6.02
C GLY A 143 21.18 10.66 5.89
N ARG A 144 20.56 9.60 6.45
CA ARG A 144 21.05 8.23 6.27
C ARG A 144 20.88 7.71 4.84
N ILE A 145 19.76 8.03 4.19
CA ILE A 145 19.52 7.69 2.78
C ILE A 145 20.56 8.36 1.90
N GLN A 146 20.81 9.66 2.09
CA GLN A 146 21.82 10.42 1.37
C GLN A 146 23.22 9.84 1.55
N TYR A 147 23.60 9.51 2.79
CA TYR A 147 24.89 8.87 3.08
C TYR A 147 25.07 7.55 2.31
N TYR A 148 24.05 6.67 2.32
CA TYR A 148 24.15 5.40 1.60
C TYR A 148 24.11 5.56 0.09
N ASN A 149 23.41 6.55 -0.45
CA ASN A 149 23.45 6.89 -1.89
C ASN A 149 24.87 7.34 -2.31
N GLN A 150 25.47 8.27 -1.57
CA GLN A 150 26.86 8.70 -1.82
C GLN A 150 27.88 7.55 -1.70
N LYS A 151 27.65 6.64 -0.74
CA LYS A 151 28.50 5.46 -0.60
C LYS A 151 28.36 4.50 -1.78
N LEU A 152 27.12 4.30 -2.30
CA LEU A 152 26.87 3.45 -3.47
C LEU A 152 27.52 4.01 -4.74
N SER A 153 27.48 5.33 -4.96
CA SER A 153 28.07 5.96 -6.16
C SER A 153 29.59 5.79 -6.25
N ARG A 154 30.27 5.52 -5.12
CA ARG A 154 31.71 5.31 -5.04
C ARG A 154 32.11 3.83 -5.15
N GLN A 155 31.15 2.92 -5.25
CA GLN A 155 31.38 1.47 -5.26
C GLN A 155 31.12 0.88 -6.65
N LYS A 156 31.93 -0.13 -7.03
CA LYS A 156 31.70 -0.87 -8.28
C LYS A 156 30.34 -1.56 -8.25
N GLU A 157 29.48 -1.22 -9.20
CA GLU A 157 28.16 -1.79 -9.33
C GLU A 157 28.18 -3.31 -9.44
N GLY A 158 27.27 -3.98 -8.73
CA GLY A 158 27.18 -5.44 -8.69
C GLY A 158 28.19 -6.13 -7.77
N GLY A 159 29.18 -5.43 -7.24
CA GLY A 159 30.18 -5.96 -6.31
C GLY A 159 29.56 -6.36 -4.95
N SER A 160 30.27 -7.18 -4.16
CA SER A 160 29.79 -7.66 -2.86
C SER A 160 29.50 -6.49 -1.89
N ASN A 161 30.40 -5.51 -1.81
CA ASN A 161 30.23 -4.34 -0.95
C ASN A 161 29.07 -3.45 -1.41
N TRP A 162 28.91 -3.27 -2.73
CA TRP A 162 27.80 -2.54 -3.31
C TRP A 162 26.45 -3.20 -2.94
N LYS A 163 26.33 -4.53 -3.07
CA LYS A 163 25.12 -5.29 -2.67
C LYS A 163 24.82 -5.14 -1.17
N LYS A 164 25.83 -5.17 -0.32
CA LYS A 164 25.65 -4.94 1.13
C LYS A 164 25.17 -3.52 1.42
N THR A 165 25.74 -2.53 0.74
CA THR A 165 25.35 -1.11 0.90
C THR A 165 23.94 -0.87 0.37
N LEU A 166 23.57 -1.43 -0.78
CA LEU A 166 22.23 -1.37 -1.35
C LEU A 166 21.18 -1.94 -0.39
N LYS A 167 21.48 -3.07 0.26
CA LYS A 167 20.57 -3.66 1.26
C LYS A 167 20.34 -2.71 2.45
N LYS A 168 21.40 -1.99 2.88
CA LYS A 168 21.28 -0.98 3.96
C LYS A 168 20.48 0.23 3.49
N LEU A 169 20.69 0.71 2.27
CA LEU A 169 19.89 1.79 1.68
C LEU A 169 18.40 1.44 1.64
N HIS A 170 18.06 0.26 1.10
CA HIS A 170 16.67 -0.21 1.07
C HIS A 170 16.04 -0.28 2.46
N LYS A 171 16.80 -0.69 3.49
CA LYS A 171 16.31 -0.69 4.87
C LYS A 171 15.90 0.72 5.34
N TRP A 172 16.68 1.75 5.00
CA TRP A 172 16.37 3.13 5.37
C TRP A 172 15.21 3.71 4.56
N ILE A 173 15.13 3.41 3.25
CA ILE A 173 13.97 3.78 2.41
C ILE A 173 12.69 3.17 2.97
N ASN A 174 12.71 1.89 3.32
CA ASN A 174 11.55 1.23 3.93
C ASN A 174 11.17 1.84 5.28
N LYS A 175 12.17 2.19 6.10
CA LYS A 175 11.91 2.88 7.37
C LYS A 175 11.23 4.23 7.13
N LYS A 176 11.68 5.00 6.12
CA LYS A 176 11.04 6.25 5.72
C LYS A 176 9.58 6.03 5.35
N ASN A 177 9.32 5.09 4.44
CA ASN A 177 7.96 4.79 3.98
C ASN A 177 7.05 4.36 5.14
N ASN A 178 7.56 3.51 6.06
CA ASN A 178 6.78 3.07 7.21
C ASN A 178 6.43 4.22 8.15
N VAL A 179 7.38 5.13 8.43
CA VAL A 179 7.14 6.31 9.28
C VAL A 179 6.12 7.24 8.63
N VAL A 180 6.24 7.50 7.33
CA VAL A 180 5.31 8.35 6.59
C VAL A 180 3.92 7.73 6.55
N ASN A 181 3.81 6.45 6.24
CA ASN A 181 2.53 5.75 6.17
C ASN A 181 1.85 5.71 7.56
N ASP A 182 2.58 5.37 8.62
CA ASP A 182 2.04 5.36 9.99
C ASP A 182 1.52 6.74 10.39
N TYR A 183 2.30 7.80 10.07
CA TYR A 183 1.91 9.18 10.32
C TYR A 183 0.61 9.54 9.59
N TYR A 184 0.51 9.25 8.29
CA TYR A 184 -0.66 9.54 7.50
C TYR A 184 -1.89 8.75 7.95
N HIS A 185 -1.71 7.46 8.27
CA HIS A 185 -2.81 6.65 8.79
C HIS A 185 -3.34 7.15 10.13
N LYS A 186 -2.47 7.58 11.04
CA LYS A 186 -2.90 8.16 12.32
C LYS A 186 -3.70 9.45 12.14
N ILE A 187 -3.23 10.32 11.25
CA ILE A 187 -3.91 11.58 10.95
C ILE A 187 -5.26 11.32 10.30
N SER A 188 -5.29 10.52 9.23
CA SER A 188 -6.54 10.21 8.52
C SER A 188 -7.56 9.53 9.43
N TYR A 189 -7.13 8.60 10.30
CA TYR A 189 -8.00 7.99 11.28
C TYR A 189 -8.60 9.03 12.24
N ASN A 190 -7.77 9.94 12.74
CA ASN A 190 -8.24 10.99 13.65
C ASN A 190 -9.21 11.95 12.97
N ILE A 191 -8.96 12.32 11.72
CA ILE A 191 -9.85 13.20 10.94
C ILE A 191 -11.21 12.50 10.74
N VAL A 192 -11.20 11.29 10.20
CA VAL A 192 -12.43 10.52 9.94
C VAL A 192 -13.21 10.22 11.24
N LYS A 193 -12.49 10.04 12.36
CA LYS A 193 -13.15 9.82 13.65
C LYS A 193 -13.89 11.04 14.18
N HIS A 194 -13.43 12.25 13.86
CA HIS A 194 -13.96 13.50 14.47
C HIS A 194 -14.68 14.42 13.49
N CYS A 195 -14.71 14.09 12.20
CA CYS A 195 -15.36 14.90 11.18
C CYS A 195 -16.50 14.09 10.52
N GLU A 196 -17.67 14.71 10.44
CA GLU A 196 -18.82 14.14 9.76
C GLU A 196 -18.75 14.41 8.25
N PHE A 197 -18.28 15.60 7.89
CA PHE A 197 -18.12 16.01 6.49
C PHE A 197 -16.73 16.60 6.27
N ILE A 198 -16.05 16.12 5.22
CA ILE A 198 -14.70 16.55 4.85
C ILE A 198 -14.75 17.04 3.41
N ALA A 199 -14.45 18.33 3.20
CA ALA A 199 -14.25 18.93 1.88
C ALA A 199 -12.75 19.02 1.57
N MET A 200 -12.34 18.52 0.41
CA MET A 200 -10.95 18.58 -0.04
C MET A 200 -10.87 19.06 -1.50
N GLU A 201 -9.81 19.75 -1.83
CA GLU A 201 -9.53 20.16 -3.21
C GLU A 201 -9.11 18.95 -4.07
N THR A 202 -9.59 18.92 -5.31
CA THR A 202 -9.14 17.94 -6.29
C THR A 202 -7.86 18.42 -6.97
N LEU A 203 -6.70 17.95 -6.50
CA LEU A 203 -5.40 18.38 -7.02
C LEU A 203 -5.02 17.67 -8.32
N ASN A 204 -4.63 18.44 -9.33
CA ASN A 204 -4.01 17.91 -10.54
C ASN A 204 -2.51 17.63 -10.31
N ILE A 205 -2.19 16.56 -9.62
CA ILE A 205 -0.83 16.17 -9.25
C ILE A 205 0.09 16.02 -10.48
N ARG A 206 -0.42 15.50 -11.61
CA ARG A 206 0.37 15.35 -12.84
C ARG A 206 0.77 16.72 -13.43
N GLY A 207 -0.14 17.67 -13.45
CA GLY A 207 0.15 19.05 -13.87
C GLY A 207 1.15 19.73 -12.94
N MET A 208 1.03 19.54 -11.64
CA MET A 208 1.95 20.09 -10.65
C MET A 208 3.38 19.54 -10.78
N ILE A 209 3.55 18.23 -11.00
CA ILE A 209 4.87 17.59 -11.16
C ILE A 209 5.55 18.06 -12.47
N SER A 210 4.79 18.41 -13.51
CA SER A 210 5.36 18.90 -14.77
C SER A 210 5.96 20.31 -14.65
N GLN A 211 5.59 21.06 -13.64
CA GLN A 211 6.16 22.38 -13.35
C GLN A 211 7.51 22.21 -12.64
N ARG A 212 8.60 22.64 -13.28
CA ARG A 212 9.99 22.51 -12.77
C ARG A 212 10.21 23.09 -11.36
N SER A 213 9.45 24.11 -10.98
CA SER A 213 9.52 24.73 -9.65
C SER A 213 9.02 23.83 -8.53
N LEU A 214 7.98 23.02 -8.79
CA LEU A 214 7.34 22.14 -7.81
C LEU A 214 7.97 20.75 -7.73
N SER A 215 8.69 20.32 -8.78
CA SER A 215 9.33 19.00 -8.82
C SER A 215 10.57 18.89 -7.93
N ARG A 216 11.08 20.00 -7.37
CA ARG A 216 12.26 20.07 -6.49
C ARG A 216 11.92 20.19 -5.00
N SER A 217 10.63 20.30 -4.66
CA SER A 217 10.11 20.32 -3.29
C SER A 217 9.76 18.90 -2.84
#